data_01204c250665c98353a246bfe15095ec
#
_entry.id   01204c250665c98353a246bfe15095ec
#
_cell.length_a   1.000
_cell.length_b   1.000
_cell.length_c   1.000
_cell.angle_alpha   90.00
_cell.angle_beta   90.00
_cell.angle_gamma   90.00
#
_symmetry.space_group_name_H-M   'P 1'
#
loop_
_entity.id
_entity.type
_entity.pdbx_description
1 polymer ?
#
loop_
_entity_poly.entity_id
_entity_poly.type
_entity_poly.pdbx_seq_one_letter_code
_entity_poly.pdbx_strand_id
1 'polypeptide(L)'
;MRLTASALLCAFAFTVSAADPNPKEAPKLRLPGEAGVGRFVPDVAFTDLAGKAGKLSDFKSSKLTVVAFTNTTCPICKKYAPALQRLEKEWAAKGVSVLFVNPTKTDTPAGHGFTGRYVHDTDGTLTAAFGATSTAEVFVLDAARTVQYRGAIDDQYGLGYALDAPRTNHLVTALTDLLAGKRPVVSATTAPGCELAPSPAKPQAAELTYHARIERIIQNNCGECHRKGGVAPFVLDTYDEVVANKAMIRKTVEKGTMPPWFAAPPKKGEHSPFANDRTLTESDRKDLFAWLASDMKKGDAADAPLPRAYESGWLIGKPDAEFQIAKPIAVKAEGVMGYQNVSVPTDYDEDKWVQAMEVRPTAREVVHHVLVFAVPKGSRGAGAEAQGFFAAYVPGNNSLVYPEGYAKRLPKGSDLRFQIHYTPNGTATTDQTKIGLVFAKEKPRYEVRVTAVSNPTFTIPAGADNHKVVGSIPFIPFEARVLALFPHAHVRGKAAKYEMKSLDGKTTTLLEVPQYDFNWQLQYRFAEPVPVPRGSGLIYTAWYDNSDKNPANPDPSKTVRWGPQTFDEMMLGYVEFYVPTKGAK
;
A
#
# COMPACT_ATOMS: atom_id res chain seq x y z
N MET A 1 -47.91 51.48 -34.39
CA MET A 1 -47.11 50.94 -33.26
C MET A 1 -46.43 49.64 -33.74
N ARG A 2 -45.21 49.74 -34.08
CA ARG A 2 -44.36 48.57 -34.50
C ARG A 2 -43.58 48.07 -33.32
N LEU A 3 -43.82 46.83 -32.87
CA LEU A 3 -42.98 46.13 -31.89
C LEU A 3 -41.86 45.43 -32.63
N THR A 4 -40.65 45.83 -32.33
CA THR A 4 -39.42 45.15 -32.75
C THR A 4 -39.00 44.16 -31.66
N ALA A 5 -39.03 42.87 -31.99
CA ALA A 5 -38.49 41.80 -31.15
C ALA A 5 -36.98 41.65 -31.40
N SER A 6 -36.16 41.95 -30.39
CA SER A 6 -34.72 41.68 -30.41
C SER A 6 -34.47 40.26 -29.94
N ALA A 7 -33.98 39.42 -30.85
CA ALA A 7 -33.50 38.07 -30.51
C ALA A 7 -32.06 38.15 -29.96
N LEU A 8 -31.88 37.75 -28.71
CA LEU A 8 -30.57 37.62 -28.06
C LEU A 8 -29.96 36.27 -28.46
N LEU A 9 -28.94 36.30 -29.32
CA LEU A 9 -28.14 35.13 -29.67
C LEU A 9 -27.11 34.87 -28.55
N CYS A 10 -27.33 33.88 -27.68
CA CYS A 10 -26.31 33.38 -26.77
C CYS A 10 -25.31 32.49 -27.54
N ALA A 11 -24.14 33.04 -27.85
CA ALA A 11 -23.03 32.26 -28.38
C ALA A 11 -22.40 31.45 -27.23
N PHE A 12 -22.65 30.15 -27.18
CA PHE A 12 -21.88 29.22 -26.34
C PHE A 12 -20.50 29.05 -26.97
N ALA A 13 -19.50 29.70 -26.41
CA ALA A 13 -18.10 29.40 -26.71
C ALA A 13 -17.74 28.04 -26.07
N PHE A 14 -17.69 26.99 -26.87
CA PHE A 14 -17.02 25.74 -26.49
C PHE A 14 -15.52 26.05 -26.41
N THR A 15 -14.97 26.18 -25.21
CA THR A 15 -13.56 26.12 -25.01
C THR A 15 -13.11 24.68 -25.23
N VAL A 16 -12.66 24.36 -26.44
CA VAL A 16 -11.87 23.15 -26.70
C VAL A 16 -10.57 23.37 -25.93
N SER A 17 -10.42 22.66 -24.80
CA SER A 17 -9.15 22.55 -24.12
C SER A 17 -8.18 21.93 -25.13
N ALA A 18 -7.23 22.70 -25.64
CA ALA A 18 -6.17 22.18 -26.47
C ALA A 18 -5.45 21.09 -25.63
N ALA A 19 -5.47 19.86 -26.13
CA ALA A 19 -4.65 18.79 -25.56
C ALA A 19 -3.20 19.28 -25.54
N ASP A 20 -2.47 19.00 -24.44
CA ASP A 20 -1.06 19.37 -24.31
C ASP A 20 -0.32 18.86 -25.55
N PRO A 21 0.32 19.74 -26.34
CA PRO A 21 0.93 19.36 -27.60
C PRO A 21 2.18 18.47 -27.47
N ASN A 22 2.54 18.01 -26.24
CA ASN A 22 3.74 17.23 -26.00
C ASN A 22 3.47 16.01 -25.10
N PRO A 23 2.91 14.91 -25.62
CA PRO A 23 2.56 13.72 -24.84
C PRO A 23 3.82 12.90 -24.49
N LYS A 24 4.70 13.44 -23.66
CA LYS A 24 5.82 12.68 -23.09
C LYS A 24 5.33 11.99 -21.83
N GLU A 25 5.05 10.69 -21.91
CA GLU A 25 4.58 9.92 -20.77
C GLU A 25 5.61 8.86 -20.37
N ALA A 26 6.16 9.00 -19.16
CA ALA A 26 6.91 7.95 -18.49
C ALA A 26 5.93 6.89 -17.92
N PRO A 27 6.40 5.66 -17.65
CA PRO A 27 5.60 4.66 -16.95
C PRO A 27 5.07 5.20 -15.63
N LYS A 28 3.75 5.11 -15.42
CA LYS A 28 3.07 5.54 -14.20
C LYS A 28 2.80 4.34 -13.31
N LEU A 29 2.90 4.51 -11.99
CA LEU A 29 2.52 3.48 -11.03
C LEU A 29 1.02 3.15 -11.16
N ARG A 30 0.68 1.88 -10.99
CA ARG A 30 -0.70 1.38 -10.95
C ARG A 30 -0.93 0.63 -9.65
N LEU A 31 -2.17 0.60 -9.19
CA LEU A 31 -2.55 -0.28 -8.09
C LEU A 31 -2.44 -1.74 -8.54
N PRO A 32 -1.69 -2.57 -7.79
CA PRO A 32 -1.41 -3.95 -8.20
C PRO A 32 -2.67 -4.78 -8.49
N GLY A 33 -3.65 -4.72 -7.60
CA GLY A 33 -4.91 -5.48 -7.75
C GLY A 33 -5.72 -5.08 -8.99
N GLU A 34 -5.78 -3.78 -9.31
CA GLU A 34 -6.45 -3.28 -10.52
C GLU A 34 -5.69 -3.64 -11.79
N ALA A 35 -4.37 -3.75 -11.70
CA ALA A 35 -3.52 -4.21 -12.78
C ALA A 35 -3.54 -5.75 -12.96
N GLY A 36 -4.25 -6.48 -12.10
CA GLY A 36 -4.32 -7.93 -12.15
C GLY A 36 -3.14 -8.65 -11.53
N VAL A 37 -2.29 -7.96 -10.76
CA VAL A 37 -1.24 -8.60 -9.95
C VAL A 37 -1.91 -9.44 -8.86
N GLY A 38 -1.40 -10.65 -8.64
CA GLY A 38 -2.00 -11.63 -7.74
C GLY A 38 -3.10 -12.50 -8.39
N ARG A 39 -3.42 -12.28 -9.68
CA ARG A 39 -4.38 -13.12 -10.43
C ARG A 39 -3.72 -14.38 -10.98
N PHE A 40 -4.51 -15.43 -11.03
CA PHE A 40 -4.16 -16.66 -11.73
C PHE A 40 -4.36 -16.50 -13.24
N VAL A 41 -3.38 -16.95 -14.02
CA VAL A 41 -3.52 -17.08 -15.48
C VAL A 41 -3.82 -18.53 -15.81
N PRO A 42 -4.98 -18.83 -16.45
CA PRO A 42 -5.33 -20.19 -16.86
C PRO A 42 -4.24 -20.85 -17.71
N ASP A 43 -4.23 -22.17 -17.78
CA ASP A 43 -3.24 -22.93 -18.55
C ASP A 43 -3.54 -22.86 -20.05
N VAL A 44 -3.24 -21.73 -20.65
CA VAL A 44 -3.51 -21.44 -22.07
C VAL A 44 -2.55 -22.20 -22.96
N ALA A 45 -3.12 -22.93 -23.92
CA ALA A 45 -2.34 -23.58 -24.98
C ALA A 45 -1.97 -22.59 -26.08
N PHE A 46 -0.83 -22.82 -26.73
CA PHE A 46 -0.33 -22.01 -27.85
C PHE A 46 0.55 -22.84 -28.77
N THR A 47 0.80 -22.33 -29.98
CA THR A 47 1.79 -22.88 -30.90
C THR A 47 2.83 -21.79 -31.19
N ASP A 48 4.12 -22.10 -31.02
CA ASP A 48 5.19 -21.16 -31.33
C ASP A 48 5.53 -21.12 -32.83
N LEU A 49 6.34 -20.15 -33.23
CA LEU A 49 6.74 -19.99 -34.65
C LEU A 49 7.50 -21.18 -35.25
N ALA A 50 8.08 -22.03 -34.39
CA ALA A 50 8.71 -23.28 -34.84
C ALA A 50 7.67 -24.42 -35.05
N GLY A 51 6.37 -24.13 -34.87
CA GLY A 51 5.29 -25.12 -35.00
C GLY A 51 5.16 -26.04 -33.77
N LYS A 52 5.88 -25.77 -32.68
CA LYS A 52 5.83 -26.58 -31.47
C LYS A 52 4.65 -26.14 -30.58
N ALA A 53 3.73 -27.09 -30.36
CA ALA A 53 2.66 -26.88 -29.38
C ALA A 53 3.19 -26.74 -27.94
N GLY A 54 2.50 -26.00 -27.11
CA GLY A 54 2.82 -25.84 -25.71
C GLY A 54 1.68 -25.17 -24.95
N LYS A 55 1.88 -25.02 -23.66
CA LYS A 55 0.97 -24.35 -22.75
C LYS A 55 1.74 -23.63 -21.64
N LEU A 56 1.09 -22.73 -20.91
CA LEU A 56 1.77 -21.93 -19.88
C LEU A 56 2.36 -22.79 -18.77
N SER A 57 1.75 -23.92 -18.40
CA SER A 57 2.29 -24.85 -17.41
C SER A 57 3.57 -25.59 -17.83
N ASP A 58 3.98 -25.51 -19.10
CA ASP A 58 5.29 -26.05 -19.53
C ASP A 58 6.45 -25.30 -18.85
N PHE A 59 6.23 -24.08 -18.39
CA PHE A 59 7.22 -23.26 -17.69
C PHE A 59 7.26 -23.51 -16.16
N LYS A 60 6.50 -24.47 -15.62
CA LYS A 60 6.42 -24.74 -14.17
C LYS A 60 7.74 -25.09 -13.49
N SER A 61 8.75 -25.55 -14.24
CA SER A 61 10.10 -25.82 -13.74
C SER A 61 10.93 -24.53 -13.54
N SER A 62 10.51 -23.42 -14.13
CA SER A 62 11.15 -22.13 -13.94
C SER A 62 10.67 -21.50 -12.62
N LYS A 63 11.56 -20.81 -11.92
CA LYS A 63 11.19 -20.03 -10.74
C LYS A 63 10.22 -18.90 -11.10
N LEU A 64 10.51 -18.25 -12.23
CA LEU A 64 9.70 -17.16 -12.77
C LEU A 64 9.61 -17.31 -14.30
N THR A 65 8.50 -16.85 -14.87
CA THR A 65 8.30 -16.75 -16.32
C THR A 65 7.97 -15.32 -16.68
N VAL A 66 8.79 -14.71 -17.52
CA VAL A 66 8.49 -13.41 -18.13
C VAL A 66 7.69 -13.66 -19.41
N VAL A 67 6.49 -13.07 -19.50
CA VAL A 67 5.71 -13.05 -20.74
C VAL A 67 5.81 -11.63 -21.30
N ALA A 68 6.51 -11.48 -22.42
CA ALA A 68 6.80 -10.19 -23.04
C ALA A 68 5.96 -10.01 -24.30
N PHE A 69 5.02 -9.07 -24.26
CA PHE A 69 4.26 -8.66 -25.43
C PHE A 69 5.14 -7.77 -26.31
N THR A 70 5.38 -8.19 -27.53
CA THR A 70 6.30 -7.51 -28.46
C THR A 70 5.86 -7.74 -29.90
N ASN A 71 6.34 -6.91 -30.81
CA ASN A 71 6.21 -7.16 -32.26
C ASN A 71 7.41 -6.59 -33.03
N THR A 72 7.49 -6.87 -34.32
CA THR A 72 8.63 -6.46 -35.18
C THR A 72 8.40 -5.11 -35.84
N THR A 73 7.22 -4.51 -35.75
CA THR A 73 6.86 -3.24 -36.41
C THR A 73 6.82 -2.06 -35.47
N CYS A 74 6.45 -2.24 -34.18
CA CYS A 74 6.39 -1.16 -33.21
C CYS A 74 7.78 -0.56 -32.91
N PRO A 75 7.97 0.77 -33.05
CA PRO A 75 9.26 1.41 -32.80
C PRO A 75 9.77 1.21 -31.36
N ILE A 76 8.89 1.17 -30.38
CA ILE A 76 9.23 0.95 -28.97
C ILE A 76 9.70 -0.50 -28.76
N CYS A 77 8.99 -1.48 -29.31
CA CYS A 77 9.41 -2.88 -29.24
C CYS A 77 10.79 -3.10 -29.87
N LYS A 78 11.05 -2.48 -31.03
CA LYS A 78 12.39 -2.53 -31.68
C LYS A 78 13.49 -2.00 -30.79
N LYS A 79 13.24 -0.90 -30.06
CA LYS A 79 14.21 -0.34 -29.12
C LYS A 79 14.45 -1.25 -27.92
N TYR A 80 13.41 -1.94 -27.41
CA TYR A 80 13.52 -2.86 -26.29
C TYR A 80 14.03 -4.26 -26.66
N ALA A 81 13.97 -4.68 -27.93
CA ALA A 81 14.39 -6.00 -28.34
C ALA A 81 15.81 -6.40 -27.87
N PRO A 82 16.86 -5.54 -28.00
CA PRO A 82 18.18 -5.86 -27.46
C PRO A 82 18.23 -6.05 -25.94
N ALA A 83 17.43 -5.28 -25.18
CA ALA A 83 17.35 -5.42 -23.73
C ALA A 83 16.68 -6.73 -23.32
N LEU A 84 15.60 -7.11 -24.01
CA LEU A 84 14.90 -8.38 -23.79
C LEU A 84 15.75 -9.58 -24.18
N GLN A 85 16.53 -9.51 -25.26
CA GLN A 85 17.48 -10.55 -25.66
C GLN A 85 18.59 -10.77 -24.63
N ARG A 86 19.13 -9.68 -24.07
CA ARG A 86 20.10 -9.76 -22.96
C ARG A 86 19.47 -10.38 -21.72
N LEU A 87 18.27 -9.92 -21.33
CA LEU A 87 17.53 -10.45 -20.19
C LEU A 87 17.29 -11.95 -20.33
N GLU A 88 16.80 -12.41 -21.47
CA GLU A 88 16.58 -13.82 -21.75
C GLU A 88 17.84 -14.65 -21.50
N LYS A 89 18.98 -14.22 -22.05
CA LYS A 89 20.26 -14.92 -21.93
C LYS A 89 20.82 -14.90 -20.50
N GLU A 90 20.80 -13.73 -19.84
CA GLU A 90 21.43 -13.53 -18.53
C GLU A 90 20.62 -14.14 -17.38
N TRP A 91 19.29 -14.20 -17.54
CA TRP A 91 18.41 -14.64 -16.45
C TRP A 91 18.01 -16.11 -16.54
N ALA A 92 18.27 -16.78 -17.66
CA ALA A 92 18.04 -18.22 -17.80
C ALA A 92 18.77 -19.03 -16.71
N ALA A 93 20.04 -18.71 -16.43
CA ALA A 93 20.82 -19.37 -15.38
C ALA A 93 20.29 -19.09 -13.95
N LYS A 94 19.48 -18.06 -13.76
CA LYS A 94 18.82 -17.72 -12.50
C LYS A 94 17.47 -18.42 -12.33
N GLY A 95 17.03 -19.19 -13.32
CA GLY A 95 15.75 -19.90 -13.32
C GLY A 95 14.58 -19.07 -13.85
N VAL A 96 14.85 -18.07 -14.69
CA VAL A 96 13.82 -17.27 -15.37
C VAL A 96 13.70 -17.71 -16.83
N SER A 97 12.49 -18.07 -17.26
CA SER A 97 12.17 -18.31 -18.67
C SER A 97 11.45 -17.10 -19.27
N VAL A 98 11.56 -16.94 -20.58
CA VAL A 98 10.87 -15.89 -21.32
C VAL A 98 10.00 -16.50 -22.42
N LEU A 99 8.74 -16.05 -22.47
CA LEU A 99 7.80 -16.30 -23.56
C LEU A 99 7.52 -14.97 -24.26
N PHE A 100 7.84 -14.90 -25.55
CA PHE A 100 7.54 -13.73 -26.38
C PHE A 100 6.20 -13.92 -27.07
N VAL A 101 5.34 -12.91 -27.00
CA VAL A 101 3.99 -12.94 -27.57
C VAL A 101 3.83 -11.74 -28.50
N ASN A 102 3.56 -12.01 -29.78
CA ASN A 102 3.23 -10.99 -30.76
C ASN A 102 1.72 -10.93 -30.98
N PRO A 103 1.06 -9.90 -30.44
CA PRO A 103 -0.40 -9.76 -30.55
C PRO A 103 -0.85 -9.11 -31.85
N THR A 104 0.09 -8.69 -32.73
CA THR A 104 -0.22 -7.89 -33.92
C THR A 104 -0.45 -8.83 -35.11
N LYS A 105 -1.73 -9.04 -35.41
CA LYS A 105 -2.14 -9.99 -36.48
C LYS A 105 -1.50 -9.73 -37.86
N THR A 106 -1.25 -8.47 -38.19
CA THR A 106 -0.70 -8.04 -39.46
C THR A 106 0.83 -8.01 -39.49
N ASP A 107 1.49 -8.32 -38.36
CA ASP A 107 2.94 -8.32 -38.28
C ASP A 107 3.53 -9.57 -38.96
N THR A 108 4.77 -9.46 -39.44
CA THR A 108 5.53 -10.57 -40.00
C THR A 108 6.69 -10.87 -39.06
N PRO A 109 6.55 -11.82 -38.13
CA PRO A 109 7.50 -12.01 -37.03
C PRO A 109 8.84 -12.66 -37.44
N ALA A 110 9.10 -12.90 -38.71
CA ALA A 110 10.38 -13.40 -39.19
C ALA A 110 11.52 -12.45 -38.80
N GLY A 111 12.62 -13.01 -38.31
CA GLY A 111 13.80 -12.23 -37.93
C GLY A 111 13.67 -11.49 -36.60
N HIS A 112 12.79 -11.91 -35.69
CA HIS A 112 12.58 -11.30 -34.37
C HIS A 112 13.82 -11.33 -33.45
N GLY A 113 14.80 -12.22 -33.70
CA GLY A 113 16.09 -12.25 -33.01
C GLY A 113 16.09 -12.82 -31.57
N PHE A 114 14.96 -13.31 -31.06
CA PHE A 114 14.88 -13.98 -29.76
C PHE A 114 15.18 -15.48 -29.91
N THR A 115 15.73 -16.11 -28.85
CA THR A 115 16.08 -17.53 -28.82
C THR A 115 15.03 -18.39 -28.13
N GLY A 116 14.23 -17.82 -27.26
CA GLY A 116 13.13 -18.46 -26.55
C GLY A 116 11.88 -18.64 -27.39
N ARG A 117 10.85 -19.21 -26.78
CA ARG A 117 9.57 -19.45 -27.45
C ARG A 117 8.92 -18.12 -27.86
N TYR A 118 8.63 -18.01 -29.14
CA TYR A 118 7.95 -16.85 -29.72
C TYR A 118 6.63 -17.29 -30.36
N VAL A 119 5.53 -16.67 -29.89
CA VAL A 119 4.17 -16.97 -30.35
C VAL A 119 3.63 -15.80 -31.15
N HIS A 120 3.09 -16.05 -32.34
CA HIS A 120 2.30 -15.09 -33.07
C HIS A 120 0.83 -15.31 -32.70
N ASP A 121 0.34 -14.52 -31.73
CA ASP A 121 -1.00 -14.65 -31.10
C ASP A 121 -2.09 -14.01 -31.97
N THR A 122 -2.24 -14.52 -33.19
CA THR A 122 -3.14 -13.95 -34.21
C THR A 122 -4.61 -14.10 -33.88
N ASP A 123 -4.98 -15.08 -33.06
CA ASP A 123 -6.32 -15.29 -32.53
C ASP A 123 -6.59 -14.49 -31.22
N GLY A 124 -5.53 -13.93 -30.63
CA GLY A 124 -5.60 -13.12 -29.42
C GLY A 124 -5.83 -13.91 -28.12
N THR A 125 -5.61 -15.23 -28.15
CA THR A 125 -5.89 -16.10 -26.99
C THR A 125 -4.99 -15.76 -25.80
N LEU A 126 -3.68 -15.61 -26.01
CA LEU A 126 -2.76 -15.18 -24.94
C LEU A 126 -3.02 -13.72 -24.54
N THR A 127 -3.24 -12.83 -25.51
CA THR A 127 -3.57 -11.42 -25.27
C THR A 127 -4.79 -11.29 -24.34
N ALA A 128 -5.85 -12.08 -24.58
CA ALA A 128 -7.04 -12.10 -23.75
C ALA A 128 -6.78 -12.68 -22.35
N ALA A 129 -6.01 -13.77 -22.25
CA ALA A 129 -5.70 -14.42 -20.97
C ALA A 129 -4.93 -13.52 -20.02
N PHE A 130 -4.00 -12.72 -20.55
CA PHE A 130 -3.23 -11.74 -19.78
C PHE A 130 -3.95 -10.40 -19.62
N GLY A 131 -4.93 -10.10 -20.47
CA GLY A 131 -5.54 -8.79 -20.56
C GLY A 131 -4.50 -7.72 -20.95
N ALA A 132 -3.58 -8.06 -21.84
CA ALA A 132 -2.56 -7.13 -22.30
C ALA A 132 -3.19 -5.97 -23.04
N THR A 133 -2.70 -4.76 -22.80
CA THR A 133 -3.24 -3.51 -23.35
C THR A 133 -2.27 -2.77 -24.26
N SER A 134 -1.00 -3.14 -24.24
CA SER A 134 0.04 -2.48 -25.03
C SER A 134 1.08 -3.47 -25.51
N THR A 135 1.69 -3.21 -26.67
CA THR A 135 2.97 -3.82 -27.04
C THR A 135 4.06 -3.29 -26.11
N ALA A 136 5.15 -4.06 -25.90
CA ALA A 136 6.18 -3.78 -24.88
C ALA A 136 5.66 -3.82 -23.41
N GLU A 137 4.47 -4.35 -23.18
CA GLU A 137 4.01 -4.71 -21.84
C GLU A 137 4.59 -6.08 -21.45
N VAL A 138 5.06 -6.21 -20.20
CA VAL A 138 5.59 -7.45 -19.68
C VAL A 138 4.83 -7.90 -18.44
N PHE A 139 4.72 -9.23 -18.30
CA PHE A 139 4.16 -9.89 -17.12
C PHE A 139 5.20 -10.82 -16.53
N VAL A 140 5.28 -10.93 -15.22
CA VAL A 140 6.07 -11.95 -14.54
C VAL A 140 5.12 -12.89 -13.82
N LEU A 141 5.21 -14.17 -14.15
CA LEU A 141 4.47 -15.24 -13.47
C LEU A 141 5.40 -16.00 -12.55
N ASP A 142 4.89 -16.45 -11.42
CA ASP A 142 5.51 -17.52 -10.63
C ASP A 142 5.19 -18.91 -11.23
N ALA A 143 5.78 -19.97 -10.66
CA ALA A 143 5.56 -21.34 -11.12
C ALA A 143 4.10 -21.82 -11.02
N ALA A 144 3.28 -21.15 -10.18
CA ALA A 144 1.84 -21.39 -10.05
C ALA A 144 1.00 -20.50 -11.00
N ARG A 145 1.62 -19.85 -11.96
CA ARG A 145 0.96 -18.96 -12.94
C ARG A 145 0.24 -17.76 -12.29
N THR A 146 0.69 -17.33 -11.12
CA THR A 146 0.20 -16.10 -10.51
C THR A 146 0.99 -14.92 -11.04
N VAL A 147 0.31 -13.86 -11.48
CA VAL A 147 0.95 -12.62 -11.93
C VAL A 147 1.60 -11.93 -10.74
N GLN A 148 2.91 -11.77 -10.76
CA GLN A 148 3.70 -11.13 -9.71
C GLN A 148 4.12 -9.70 -10.08
N TYR A 149 4.22 -9.39 -11.37
CA TYR A 149 4.51 -8.08 -11.93
C TYR A 149 3.79 -7.89 -13.25
N ARG A 150 3.37 -6.65 -13.53
CA ARG A 150 2.82 -6.24 -14.83
C ARG A 150 3.21 -4.81 -15.13
N GLY A 151 3.74 -4.54 -16.33
CA GLY A 151 4.01 -3.16 -16.74
C GLY A 151 5.15 -2.99 -17.71
N ALA A 152 5.89 -1.89 -17.55
CA ALA A 152 7.04 -1.53 -18.38
C ALA A 152 8.27 -2.39 -18.07
N ILE A 153 9.15 -2.53 -19.04
CA ILE A 153 10.49 -3.11 -18.88
C ILE A 153 11.32 -2.17 -18.01
N ASP A 154 11.37 -0.90 -18.37
CA ASP A 154 12.02 0.20 -17.67
C ASP A 154 11.41 1.54 -18.13
N ASP A 155 12.03 2.66 -17.75
CA ASP A 155 11.64 4.01 -18.16
C ASP A 155 12.51 4.63 -19.26
N GLN A 156 13.31 3.82 -19.97
CA GLN A 156 14.24 4.33 -20.99
C GLN A 156 13.52 4.86 -22.22
N TYR A 157 12.48 4.15 -22.68
CA TYR A 157 11.75 4.50 -23.89
C TYR A 157 10.26 4.70 -23.62
N GLY A 158 9.69 5.74 -24.21
CA GLY A 158 8.26 6.01 -24.16
C GLY A 158 7.79 6.80 -25.38
N LEU A 159 6.50 7.10 -25.43
CA LEU A 159 5.96 7.96 -26.47
C LEU A 159 6.56 9.36 -26.32
N GLY A 160 7.16 9.84 -27.42
CA GLY A 160 7.74 11.18 -27.49
C GLY A 160 9.08 11.39 -26.78
N TYR A 161 9.71 10.33 -26.21
CA TYR A 161 11.03 10.43 -25.59
C TYR A 161 11.86 9.16 -25.67
N ALA A 162 13.17 9.31 -25.53
CA ALA A 162 14.14 8.26 -25.28
C ALA A 162 15.25 8.81 -24.37
N LEU A 163 15.69 8.02 -23.41
CA LEU A 163 16.83 8.34 -22.53
C LEU A 163 18.05 7.55 -22.99
N ASP A 164 19.24 8.03 -22.68
CA ASP A 164 20.50 7.32 -22.96
C ASP A 164 20.60 6.00 -22.18
N ALA A 165 20.09 6.02 -20.94
CA ALA A 165 19.97 4.84 -20.07
C ALA A 165 18.69 4.95 -19.22
N PRO A 166 18.13 3.82 -18.76
CA PRO A 166 17.01 3.85 -17.86
C PRO A 166 17.42 4.43 -16.50
N ARG A 167 16.54 5.24 -15.89
CA ARG A 167 16.66 5.70 -14.51
C ARG A 167 16.11 4.64 -13.54
N THR A 168 15.10 3.91 -13.99
CA THR A 168 14.42 2.88 -13.21
C THR A 168 14.22 1.61 -14.04
N ASN A 169 14.83 0.51 -13.61
CA ASN A 169 14.71 -0.80 -14.25
C ASN A 169 13.57 -1.60 -13.60
N HIS A 170 12.33 -1.32 -13.95
CA HIS A 170 11.15 -1.90 -13.30
C HIS A 170 11.14 -3.43 -13.33
N LEU A 171 11.30 -4.06 -14.49
CA LEU A 171 11.28 -5.52 -14.66
C LEU A 171 12.44 -6.19 -13.91
N VAL A 172 13.66 -5.68 -14.06
CA VAL A 172 14.85 -6.24 -13.42
C VAL A 172 14.76 -6.16 -11.90
N THR A 173 14.27 -5.04 -11.38
CA THR A 173 14.03 -4.88 -9.93
C THR A 173 12.99 -5.88 -9.44
N ALA A 174 11.86 -6.00 -10.14
CA ALA A 174 10.82 -6.96 -9.80
C ALA A 174 11.32 -8.42 -9.81
N LEU A 175 12.08 -8.81 -10.83
CA LEU A 175 12.69 -10.15 -10.90
C LEU A 175 13.68 -10.41 -9.77
N THR A 176 14.49 -9.41 -9.42
CA THR A 176 15.47 -9.51 -8.33
C THR A 176 14.77 -9.72 -6.99
N ASP A 177 13.74 -8.92 -6.70
CA ASP A 177 12.96 -9.03 -5.47
C ASP A 177 12.28 -10.40 -5.38
N LEU A 178 11.60 -10.83 -6.45
CA LEU A 178 10.89 -12.10 -6.50
C LEU A 178 11.83 -13.31 -6.33
N LEU A 179 13.00 -13.32 -6.95
CA LEU A 179 13.98 -14.38 -6.76
C LEU A 179 14.58 -14.40 -5.35
N ALA A 180 14.59 -13.25 -4.67
CA ALA A 180 14.95 -13.13 -3.26
C ALA A 180 13.79 -13.48 -2.32
N GLY A 181 12.62 -13.93 -2.82
CA GLY A 181 11.43 -14.24 -2.04
C GLY A 181 10.69 -13.01 -1.51
N LYS A 182 10.99 -11.83 -2.05
CA LYS A 182 10.39 -10.56 -1.64
C LYS A 182 9.28 -10.15 -2.62
N ARG A 183 8.29 -9.41 -2.12
CA ARG A 183 7.34 -8.73 -3.02
C ARG A 183 8.03 -7.51 -3.64
N PRO A 184 7.89 -7.29 -4.96
CA PRO A 184 8.38 -6.07 -5.58
C PRO A 184 7.75 -4.83 -4.94
N VAL A 185 8.56 -3.83 -4.64
CA VAL A 185 8.07 -2.53 -4.14
C VAL A 185 7.14 -1.89 -5.17
N VAL A 186 7.49 -2.01 -6.45
CA VAL A 186 6.65 -1.64 -7.59
C VAL A 186 6.30 -2.90 -8.35
N SER A 187 5.06 -3.38 -8.22
CA SER A 187 4.57 -4.58 -8.89
C SER A 187 3.65 -4.28 -10.08
N ALA A 188 3.27 -3.03 -10.30
CA ALA A 188 2.47 -2.64 -11.46
C ALA A 188 2.79 -1.23 -11.94
N THR A 189 2.94 -1.08 -13.27
CA THR A 189 3.08 0.21 -13.97
C THR A 189 2.25 0.22 -15.25
N THR A 190 2.05 1.39 -15.86
CA THR A 190 1.69 1.47 -17.28
C THR A 190 2.89 1.04 -18.12
N ALA A 191 2.66 0.52 -19.32
CA ALA A 191 3.73 0.15 -20.27
C ALA A 191 3.72 1.08 -21.47
N PRO A 192 4.90 1.50 -21.97
CA PRO A 192 4.98 2.20 -23.25
C PRO A 192 4.70 1.23 -24.40
N GLY A 193 4.32 1.76 -25.54
CA GLY A 193 4.12 0.96 -26.74
C GLY A 193 2.85 1.31 -27.48
N CYS A 194 2.56 0.53 -28.51
CA CYS A 194 1.31 0.73 -29.24
C CYS A 194 0.15 0.09 -28.48
N GLU A 195 -0.92 0.83 -28.34
CA GLU A 195 -2.16 0.32 -27.74
C GLU A 195 -2.70 -0.86 -28.57
N LEU A 196 -3.14 -1.90 -27.88
CA LEU A 196 -3.72 -3.08 -28.49
C LEU A 196 -5.25 -2.90 -28.60
N ALA A 197 -5.79 -3.22 -29.75
CA ALA A 197 -7.24 -3.36 -29.89
C ALA A 197 -7.74 -4.47 -28.92
N PRO A 198 -8.98 -4.37 -28.42
CA PRO A 198 -9.56 -5.44 -27.63
C PRO A 198 -9.43 -6.79 -28.33
N SER A 199 -8.92 -7.80 -27.63
CA SER A 199 -8.78 -9.14 -28.20
C SER A 199 -10.15 -9.69 -28.61
N PRO A 200 -10.28 -10.30 -29.82
CA PRO A 200 -11.49 -10.99 -30.23
C PRO A 200 -11.73 -12.27 -29.42
N ALA A 201 -10.70 -12.85 -28.84
CA ALA A 201 -10.81 -14.02 -27.99
C ALA A 201 -11.47 -13.64 -26.66
N LYS A 202 -12.39 -14.46 -26.20
CA LYS A 202 -12.91 -14.33 -24.82
C LYS A 202 -11.84 -14.82 -23.85
N PRO A 203 -11.55 -14.07 -22.77
CA PRO A 203 -10.67 -14.58 -21.73
C PRO A 203 -11.19 -15.95 -21.27
N GLN A 204 -10.31 -16.96 -21.26
CA GLN A 204 -10.63 -18.22 -20.61
C GLN A 204 -10.82 -17.93 -19.12
N ALA A 205 -12.06 -17.94 -18.67
CA ALA A 205 -12.35 -17.78 -17.24
C ALA A 205 -11.81 -19.00 -16.50
N ALA A 206 -10.91 -18.77 -15.54
CA ALA A 206 -10.61 -19.80 -14.57
C ALA A 206 -11.89 -20.16 -13.82
N GLU A 207 -12.10 -21.46 -13.55
CA GLU A 207 -13.21 -21.87 -12.72
C GLU A 207 -13.10 -21.18 -11.34
N LEU A 208 -14.23 -20.71 -10.82
CA LEU A 208 -14.26 -20.04 -9.53
C LEU A 208 -14.14 -21.07 -8.41
N THR A 209 -12.93 -21.50 -8.13
CA THR A 209 -12.59 -22.46 -7.09
C THR A 209 -11.67 -21.81 -6.05
N TYR A 210 -11.54 -22.50 -4.90
CA TYR A 210 -10.61 -22.04 -3.86
C TYR A 210 -9.18 -21.91 -4.42
N HIS A 211 -8.61 -22.99 -4.96
CA HIS A 211 -7.22 -23.00 -5.42
C HIS A 211 -6.96 -22.09 -6.60
N ALA A 212 -7.84 -22.03 -7.60
CA ALA A 212 -7.61 -21.17 -8.76
C ALA A 212 -7.79 -19.66 -8.46
N ARG A 213 -8.67 -19.31 -7.49
CA ARG A 213 -9.02 -17.90 -7.31
C ARG A 213 -9.03 -17.42 -5.85
N ILE A 214 -9.77 -18.10 -4.98
CA ILE A 214 -10.08 -17.58 -3.63
C ILE A 214 -8.84 -17.60 -2.73
N GLU A 215 -8.03 -18.63 -2.79
CA GLU A 215 -6.80 -18.73 -2.01
C GLU A 215 -5.85 -17.54 -2.27
N ARG A 216 -5.76 -17.09 -3.54
CA ARG A 216 -5.00 -15.89 -3.90
C ARG A 216 -5.59 -14.61 -3.30
N ILE A 217 -6.90 -14.49 -3.30
CA ILE A 217 -7.59 -13.35 -2.65
C ILE A 217 -7.27 -13.34 -1.15
N ILE A 218 -7.38 -14.50 -0.48
CA ILE A 218 -7.09 -14.64 0.94
C ILE A 218 -5.61 -14.33 1.23
N GLN A 219 -4.68 -14.92 0.49
CA GLN A 219 -3.24 -14.68 0.67
C GLN A 219 -2.87 -13.21 0.49
N ASN A 220 -3.46 -12.53 -0.50
CA ASN A 220 -3.10 -11.16 -0.83
C ASN A 220 -3.71 -10.14 0.12
N ASN A 221 -4.91 -10.38 0.64
CA ASN A 221 -5.68 -9.38 1.36
C ASN A 221 -5.92 -9.72 2.84
N CYS A 222 -5.85 -11.01 3.24
CA CYS A 222 -6.17 -11.45 4.60
C CYS A 222 -4.95 -12.05 5.31
N GLY A 223 -4.09 -12.79 4.58
CA GLY A 223 -3.00 -13.61 5.13
C GLY A 223 -1.90 -12.83 5.87
N GLU A 224 -1.80 -11.51 5.70
CA GLU A 224 -0.85 -10.69 6.50
C GLU A 224 -1.15 -10.81 8.00
N CYS A 225 -2.43 -10.80 8.36
CA CYS A 225 -2.91 -10.87 9.74
C CYS A 225 -3.45 -12.26 10.12
N HIS A 226 -4.23 -12.89 9.22
CA HIS A 226 -4.94 -14.16 9.44
C HIS A 226 -4.09 -15.37 9.06
N ARG A 227 -2.92 -15.51 9.66
CA ARG A 227 -1.99 -16.63 9.47
C ARG A 227 -1.47 -17.14 10.80
N LYS A 228 -0.88 -18.32 10.81
CA LYS A 228 -0.19 -18.84 12.01
C LYS A 228 0.90 -17.85 12.45
N GLY A 229 0.84 -17.43 13.71
CA GLY A 229 1.73 -16.39 14.28
C GLY A 229 1.44 -14.98 13.81
N GLY A 230 0.30 -14.74 13.15
CA GLY A 230 -0.22 -13.40 12.84
C GLY A 230 -0.91 -12.74 14.04
N VAL A 231 -1.51 -11.57 13.81
CA VAL A 231 -2.18 -10.77 14.87
C VAL A 231 -3.69 -11.03 14.96
N ALA A 232 -4.27 -11.70 13.96
CA ALA A 232 -5.71 -11.94 13.93
C ALA A 232 -6.12 -13.08 14.88
N PRO A 233 -7.37 -13.09 15.40
CA PRO A 233 -7.83 -14.06 16.38
C PRO A 233 -8.02 -15.49 15.82
N PHE A 234 -8.01 -15.67 14.50
CA PHE A 234 -8.09 -16.95 13.80
C PHE A 234 -7.28 -16.91 12.50
N VAL A 235 -6.90 -18.09 12.03
CA VAL A 235 -6.12 -18.26 10.80
C VAL A 235 -7.02 -18.55 9.59
N LEU A 236 -6.51 -18.23 8.39
CA LEU A 236 -7.16 -18.49 7.09
C LEU A 236 -6.13 -19.08 6.10
N ASP A 237 -5.22 -19.92 6.60
CA ASP A 237 -4.13 -20.48 5.81
C ASP A 237 -4.57 -21.65 4.92
N THR A 238 -5.72 -22.26 5.24
CA THR A 238 -6.22 -23.47 4.57
C THR A 238 -7.66 -23.31 4.09
N TYR A 239 -8.06 -24.15 3.12
CA TYR A 239 -9.45 -24.23 2.65
C TYR A 239 -10.44 -24.46 3.81
N ASP A 240 -10.14 -25.40 4.70
CA ASP A 240 -11.03 -25.76 5.81
C ASP A 240 -11.23 -24.61 6.79
N GLU A 241 -10.17 -23.86 7.08
CA GLU A 241 -10.23 -22.66 7.93
C GLU A 241 -11.07 -21.54 7.29
N VAL A 242 -10.94 -21.33 5.98
CA VAL A 242 -11.76 -20.35 5.26
C VAL A 242 -13.22 -20.76 5.25
N VAL A 243 -13.53 -22.04 5.00
CA VAL A 243 -14.91 -22.56 5.04
C VAL A 243 -15.50 -22.48 6.44
N ALA A 244 -14.74 -22.82 7.49
CA ALA A 244 -15.19 -22.71 8.88
C ALA A 244 -15.54 -21.27 9.26
N ASN A 245 -14.83 -20.27 8.71
CA ASN A 245 -15.03 -18.85 9.01
C ASN A 245 -15.89 -18.10 7.97
N LYS A 246 -16.53 -18.80 7.02
CA LYS A 246 -17.24 -18.19 5.89
C LYS A 246 -18.26 -17.11 6.27
N ALA A 247 -19.03 -17.35 7.33
CA ALA A 247 -20.06 -16.41 7.79
C ALA A 247 -19.44 -15.11 8.34
N MET A 248 -18.33 -15.22 9.07
CA MET A 248 -17.60 -14.07 9.60
C MET A 248 -16.91 -13.30 8.47
N ILE A 249 -16.25 -13.99 7.54
CA ILE A 249 -15.64 -13.38 6.34
C ILE A 249 -16.70 -12.57 5.57
N ARG A 250 -17.83 -13.21 5.25
CA ARG A 250 -18.93 -12.53 4.54
C ARG A 250 -19.38 -11.28 5.27
N LYS A 251 -19.72 -11.40 6.55
CA LYS A 251 -20.25 -10.33 7.40
C LYS A 251 -19.28 -9.13 7.47
N THR A 252 -18.00 -9.39 7.70
CA THR A 252 -17.01 -8.32 7.91
C THR A 252 -16.60 -7.65 6.61
N VAL A 253 -16.48 -8.39 5.50
CA VAL A 253 -16.22 -7.82 4.17
C VAL A 253 -17.43 -7.02 3.65
N GLU A 254 -18.65 -7.49 3.92
CA GLU A 254 -19.89 -6.78 3.55
C GLU A 254 -20.01 -5.45 4.30
N LYS A 255 -19.69 -5.43 5.59
CA LYS A 255 -19.66 -4.23 6.43
C LYS A 255 -18.47 -3.29 6.13
N GLY A 256 -17.48 -3.71 5.34
CA GLY A 256 -16.28 -2.93 5.08
C GLY A 256 -15.32 -2.83 6.27
N THR A 257 -15.44 -3.70 7.28
CA THR A 257 -14.52 -3.74 8.43
C THR A 257 -13.29 -4.60 8.17
N MET A 258 -13.31 -5.46 7.13
CA MET A 258 -12.20 -6.29 6.66
C MET A 258 -12.13 -6.31 5.14
N PRO A 259 -10.91 -6.19 4.57
CA PRO A 259 -9.67 -5.77 5.23
C PRO A 259 -9.82 -4.38 5.84
N PRO A 260 -9.12 -4.08 6.96
CA PRO A 260 -9.26 -2.78 7.62
C PRO A 260 -8.67 -1.65 6.76
N TRP A 261 -9.56 -0.84 6.20
CA TRP A 261 -9.24 0.35 5.44
C TRP A 261 -10.44 1.31 5.46
N PHE A 262 -10.24 2.53 5.93
CA PHE A 262 -11.34 3.44 6.25
C PHE A 262 -11.22 4.80 5.54
N ALA A 263 -10.23 5.01 4.68
CA ALA A 263 -10.21 6.19 3.81
C ALA A 263 -11.42 6.18 2.87
N ALA A 264 -11.99 7.34 2.64
CA ALA A 264 -13.06 7.49 1.65
C ALA A 264 -12.60 6.94 0.29
N PRO A 265 -13.46 6.22 -0.44
CA PRO A 265 -13.10 5.69 -1.74
C PRO A 265 -12.75 6.84 -2.70
N PRO A 266 -11.82 6.63 -3.63
CA PRO A 266 -11.52 7.62 -4.66
C PRO A 266 -12.77 7.90 -5.53
N LYS A 267 -12.79 9.03 -6.19
CA LYS A 267 -13.86 9.33 -7.15
C LYS A 267 -13.86 8.32 -8.29
N LYS A 268 -15.01 8.12 -8.90
CA LYS A 268 -15.14 7.19 -10.03
C LYS A 268 -14.13 7.53 -11.12
N GLY A 269 -13.28 6.55 -11.46
CA GLY A 269 -12.21 6.70 -12.46
C GLY A 269 -10.89 7.24 -11.90
N GLU A 270 -10.82 7.59 -10.63
CA GLU A 270 -9.58 7.93 -9.94
C GLU A 270 -9.03 6.71 -9.17
N HIS A 271 -7.72 6.67 -8.98
CA HIS A 271 -7.05 5.67 -8.15
C HIS A 271 -6.85 6.18 -6.74
N SER A 272 -6.77 5.26 -5.78
CA SER A 272 -6.38 5.61 -4.42
C SER A 272 -5.02 6.31 -4.42
N PRO A 273 -4.87 7.45 -3.74
CA PRO A 273 -3.58 8.12 -3.63
C PRO A 273 -2.62 7.42 -2.64
N PHE A 274 -3.07 6.34 -1.98
CA PHE A 274 -2.33 5.68 -0.90
C PHE A 274 -1.68 4.39 -1.37
N ALA A 275 -0.37 4.25 -1.16
CA ALA A 275 0.41 3.06 -1.50
C ALA A 275 0.04 1.81 -0.69
N ASN A 276 -0.52 2.00 0.49
CA ASN A 276 -0.92 0.91 1.40
C ASN A 276 -2.43 0.71 1.47
N ASP A 277 -3.18 1.09 0.44
CA ASP A 277 -4.61 0.82 0.34
C ASP A 277 -4.84 -0.70 0.36
N ARG A 278 -5.73 -1.13 1.26
CA ARG A 278 -6.11 -2.53 1.50
C ARG A 278 -7.50 -2.88 1.01
N THR A 279 -8.16 -1.94 0.34
CA THR A 279 -9.50 -2.16 -0.20
C THR A 279 -9.47 -3.34 -1.18
N LEU A 280 -10.39 -4.28 -1.00
CA LEU A 280 -10.60 -5.33 -2.00
C LEU A 280 -11.01 -4.69 -3.33
N THR A 281 -10.41 -5.16 -4.43
CA THR A 281 -10.91 -4.77 -5.74
C THR A 281 -12.37 -5.23 -5.91
N GLU A 282 -13.13 -4.53 -6.72
CA GLU A 282 -14.51 -4.92 -7.01
C GLU A 282 -14.60 -6.36 -7.54
N SER A 283 -13.63 -6.77 -8.38
CA SER A 283 -13.52 -8.13 -8.89
C SER A 283 -13.26 -9.15 -7.78
N ASP A 284 -12.30 -8.87 -6.87
CA ASP A 284 -11.98 -9.78 -5.78
C ASP A 284 -13.16 -9.95 -4.83
N ARG A 285 -13.84 -8.85 -4.52
CA ARG A 285 -15.03 -8.85 -3.67
C ARG A 285 -16.17 -9.65 -4.30
N LYS A 286 -16.42 -9.43 -5.59
CA LYS A 286 -17.45 -10.15 -6.35
C LYS A 286 -17.17 -11.66 -6.38
N ASP A 287 -15.93 -12.04 -6.70
CA ASP A 287 -15.53 -13.45 -6.79
C ASP A 287 -15.61 -14.13 -5.42
N LEU A 288 -15.13 -13.45 -4.37
CA LEU A 288 -15.23 -13.98 -3.00
C LEU A 288 -16.68 -14.21 -2.58
N PHE A 289 -17.58 -13.26 -2.81
CA PHE A 289 -18.99 -13.41 -2.45
C PHE A 289 -19.72 -14.46 -3.30
N ALA A 290 -19.41 -14.54 -4.59
CA ALA A 290 -19.97 -15.57 -5.46
C ALA A 290 -19.56 -16.97 -5.01
N TRP A 291 -18.28 -17.17 -4.63
CA TRP A 291 -17.79 -18.43 -4.11
C TRP A 291 -18.40 -18.77 -2.74
N LEU A 292 -18.46 -17.81 -1.80
CA LEU A 292 -19.10 -17.99 -0.49
C LEU A 292 -20.61 -18.30 -0.56
N ALA A 293 -21.25 -17.96 -1.69
CA ALA A 293 -22.67 -18.23 -1.93
C ALA A 293 -22.92 -19.55 -2.68
N SER A 294 -21.87 -20.20 -3.20
CA SER A 294 -21.93 -21.45 -3.96
C SER A 294 -21.66 -22.67 -3.05
N ASP A 295 -21.45 -23.82 -3.68
CA ASP A 295 -20.96 -25.06 -3.05
C ASP A 295 -19.49 -24.98 -2.58
N MET A 296 -18.85 -23.82 -2.76
CA MET A 296 -17.47 -23.50 -2.35
C MET A 296 -16.45 -24.53 -2.87
N LYS A 297 -16.49 -24.84 -4.15
CA LYS A 297 -15.58 -25.80 -4.77
C LYS A 297 -14.12 -25.54 -4.40
N LYS A 298 -13.41 -26.59 -4.00
CA LYS A 298 -11.98 -26.52 -3.66
C LYS A 298 -11.11 -26.34 -4.90
N GLY A 299 -11.42 -27.04 -5.99
CA GLY A 299 -10.65 -27.04 -7.23
C GLY A 299 -9.43 -27.96 -7.19
N ASP A 300 -8.65 -27.94 -8.28
CA ASP A 300 -7.43 -28.74 -8.42
C ASP A 300 -6.28 -28.09 -7.61
N ALA A 301 -5.60 -28.90 -6.80
CA ALA A 301 -4.42 -28.45 -6.06
C ALA A 301 -3.26 -27.99 -6.97
N ALA A 302 -3.23 -28.43 -8.23
CA ALA A 302 -2.26 -27.95 -9.22
C ALA A 302 -2.44 -26.46 -9.60
N ASP A 303 -3.62 -25.88 -9.31
CA ASP A 303 -3.92 -24.47 -9.53
C ASP A 303 -3.71 -23.61 -8.27
N ALA A 304 -3.33 -24.22 -7.14
CA ALA A 304 -3.07 -23.51 -5.90
C ALA A 304 -1.91 -22.50 -6.07
N PRO A 305 -1.97 -21.31 -5.44
CA PRO A 305 -0.82 -20.40 -5.40
C PRO A 305 0.36 -21.03 -4.65
N LEU A 306 1.56 -20.51 -4.90
CA LEU A 306 2.70 -20.88 -4.06
C LEU A 306 2.43 -20.44 -2.61
N PRO A 307 2.85 -21.23 -1.61
CA PRO A 307 2.78 -20.83 -0.22
C PRO A 307 3.52 -19.50 -0.02
N ARG A 308 2.87 -18.56 0.66
CA ARG A 308 3.50 -17.28 0.96
C ARG A 308 4.50 -17.44 2.11
N ALA A 309 5.75 -17.10 1.86
CA ALA A 309 6.74 -16.99 2.92
C ALA A 309 6.53 -15.67 3.69
N TYR A 310 6.54 -15.76 5.01
CA TYR A 310 6.52 -14.60 5.89
C TYR A 310 7.84 -14.56 6.66
N GLU A 311 8.45 -13.40 6.69
CA GLU A 311 9.69 -13.20 7.41
C GLU A 311 9.49 -13.50 8.91
N SER A 312 10.27 -14.42 9.47
CA SER A 312 10.29 -14.72 10.90
C SER A 312 11.15 -13.73 11.68
N GLY A 313 12.06 -13.04 11.00
CA GLY A 313 12.96 -12.03 11.53
C GLY A 313 12.40 -10.61 11.48
N TRP A 314 13.29 -9.63 11.59
CA TRP A 314 12.99 -8.23 11.37
C TRP A 314 12.63 -7.99 9.91
N LEU A 315 11.50 -7.31 9.66
CA LEU A 315 11.07 -6.92 8.30
C LEU A 315 12.01 -5.88 7.67
N ILE A 316 12.74 -5.15 8.51
CA ILE A 316 13.74 -4.15 8.10
C ILE A 316 15.11 -4.76 7.81
N GLY A 317 15.25 -6.11 7.82
CA GLY A 317 16.52 -6.81 7.80
C GLY A 317 17.20 -6.81 9.16
N LYS A 318 18.51 -7.11 9.22
CA LYS A 318 19.27 -7.10 10.47
C LYS A 318 19.39 -5.66 10.98
N PRO A 319 18.88 -5.31 12.18
CA PRO A 319 19.06 -3.99 12.76
C PRO A 319 20.52 -3.71 13.11
N ASP A 320 20.93 -2.45 13.01
CA ASP A 320 22.22 -1.98 13.54
C ASP A 320 22.16 -1.76 15.05
N ALA A 321 20.95 -1.50 15.59
CA ALA A 321 20.71 -1.37 17.02
C ALA A 321 19.33 -1.89 17.40
N GLU A 322 19.24 -2.51 18.59
CA GLU A 322 17.98 -2.95 19.19
C GLU A 322 17.85 -2.34 20.59
N PHE A 323 16.64 -1.83 20.90
CA PHE A 323 16.30 -1.31 22.20
C PHE A 323 15.04 -2.01 22.70
N GLN A 324 15.09 -2.57 23.91
CA GLN A 324 14.01 -3.33 24.51
C GLN A 324 13.66 -2.74 25.87
N ILE A 325 12.38 -2.73 26.23
CA ILE A 325 11.96 -2.35 27.59
C ILE A 325 12.65 -3.29 28.60
N ALA A 326 13.17 -2.72 29.69
CA ALA A 326 14.08 -3.43 30.59
C ALA A 326 13.43 -4.63 31.31
N LYS A 327 12.13 -4.57 31.58
CA LYS A 327 11.38 -5.62 32.29
C LYS A 327 10.10 -5.97 31.54
N PRO A 328 9.71 -7.25 31.51
CA PRO A 328 8.41 -7.64 30.98
C PRO A 328 7.27 -6.94 31.76
N ILE A 329 6.24 -6.50 31.02
CA ILE A 329 5.02 -5.93 31.58
C ILE A 329 3.98 -7.05 31.65
N ALA A 330 3.44 -7.27 32.85
CA ALA A 330 2.34 -8.23 33.05
C ALA A 330 1.05 -7.65 32.47
N VAL A 331 0.43 -8.39 31.56
CA VAL A 331 -0.87 -8.07 30.96
C VAL A 331 -1.93 -8.95 31.58
N LYS A 332 -2.97 -8.32 32.15
CA LYS A 332 -4.09 -8.99 32.80
C LYS A 332 -4.89 -9.82 31.79
N ALA A 333 -5.57 -10.86 32.24
CA ALA A 333 -6.51 -11.62 31.40
C ALA A 333 -7.73 -10.75 31.00
N GLU A 334 -8.23 -9.94 31.93
CA GLU A 334 -9.49 -9.21 31.79
C GLU A 334 -9.40 -7.78 32.31
N GLY A 335 -10.39 -6.97 31.95
CA GLY A 335 -10.53 -5.59 32.37
C GLY A 335 -9.71 -4.62 31.53
N VAL A 336 -9.57 -3.37 32.00
CA VAL A 336 -8.86 -2.29 31.32
C VAL A 336 -7.48 -2.11 31.94
N MET A 337 -6.49 -1.87 31.08
CA MET A 337 -5.14 -1.47 31.48
C MET A 337 -4.88 -0.04 31.03
N GLY A 338 -4.39 0.79 31.94
CA GLY A 338 -3.90 2.13 31.60
C GLY A 338 -2.65 2.07 30.73
N TYR A 339 -2.38 3.12 29.98
CA TYR A 339 -1.16 3.24 29.16
C TYR A 339 0.10 3.02 30.00
N GLN A 340 0.99 2.18 29.48
CA GLN A 340 2.30 1.91 30.07
C GLN A 340 3.35 2.78 29.39
N ASN A 341 4.09 3.56 30.19
CA ASN A 341 5.15 4.43 29.70
C ASN A 341 6.50 3.96 30.24
N VAL A 342 7.39 3.54 29.34
CA VAL A 342 8.73 3.03 29.70
C VAL A 342 9.77 3.74 28.85
N SER A 343 10.82 4.29 29.48
CA SER A 343 11.94 4.92 28.80
C SER A 343 13.13 3.97 28.77
N VAL A 344 13.78 3.89 27.58
CA VAL A 344 14.98 3.10 27.33
C VAL A 344 16.06 4.06 26.85
N PRO A 345 17.19 4.20 27.54
CA PRO A 345 18.27 5.08 27.11
C PRO A 345 18.92 4.58 25.83
N THR A 346 19.30 5.50 24.94
CA THR A 346 20.07 5.15 23.73
C THR A 346 21.58 5.35 23.92
N ASP A 347 21.97 6.21 24.84
CA ASP A 347 23.33 6.56 25.20
C ASP A 347 24.23 7.02 24.02
N TYR A 348 23.61 7.57 22.95
CA TYR A 348 24.34 8.16 21.84
C TYR A 348 24.82 9.57 22.19
N ASP A 349 26.09 9.85 21.92
CA ASP A 349 26.75 11.15 22.07
C ASP A 349 26.70 12.01 20.80
N GLU A 350 26.23 11.42 19.68
CA GLU A 350 26.00 12.07 18.40
C GLU A 350 24.59 11.77 17.83
N ASP A 351 24.08 12.61 16.96
CA ASP A 351 22.83 12.38 16.25
C ASP A 351 22.96 11.14 15.35
N LYS A 352 21.97 10.24 15.38
CA LYS A 352 21.87 9.11 14.45
C LYS A 352 20.79 9.34 13.41
N TRP A 353 21.08 8.97 12.17
CA TRP A 353 20.12 9.01 11.07
C TRP A 353 19.54 7.61 10.84
N VAL A 354 18.25 7.45 11.11
CA VAL A 354 17.54 6.18 11.05
C VAL A 354 16.78 6.07 9.75
N GLN A 355 17.19 5.13 8.90
CA GLN A 355 16.58 4.88 7.59
C GLN A 355 15.45 3.85 7.67
N ALA A 356 15.54 2.89 8.58
CA ALA A 356 14.45 1.95 8.82
C ALA A 356 14.28 1.65 10.31
N MET A 357 13.05 1.38 10.70
CA MET A 357 12.68 1.06 12.07
C MET A 357 11.50 0.11 12.14
N GLU A 358 11.52 -0.79 13.11
CA GLU A 358 10.43 -1.73 13.36
C GLU A 358 10.21 -1.88 14.87
N VAL A 359 8.96 -1.73 15.30
CA VAL A 359 8.54 -1.99 16.68
C VAL A 359 7.94 -3.39 16.75
N ARG A 360 8.42 -4.21 17.69
CA ARG A 360 8.03 -5.61 17.86
C ARG A 360 7.58 -5.91 19.29
N PRO A 361 6.28 -5.93 19.56
CA PRO A 361 5.77 -6.54 20.78
C PRO A 361 6.06 -8.05 20.80
N THR A 362 6.28 -8.61 22.00
CA THR A 362 6.41 -10.06 22.18
C THR A 362 5.06 -10.76 22.32
N ALA A 363 4.04 -10.04 22.80
CA ALA A 363 2.66 -10.51 22.94
C ALA A 363 1.72 -9.69 22.04
N ARG A 364 1.84 -9.88 20.71
CA ARG A 364 1.11 -9.09 19.70
C ARG A 364 -0.41 -9.13 19.85
N GLU A 365 -0.93 -10.25 20.35
CA GLU A 365 -2.36 -10.53 20.52
C GLU A 365 -3.04 -9.65 21.58
N VAL A 366 -2.26 -9.02 22.46
CA VAL A 366 -2.76 -8.12 23.51
C VAL A 366 -2.23 -6.69 23.39
N VAL A 367 -1.32 -6.42 22.44
CA VAL A 367 -0.79 -5.07 22.22
C VAL A 367 -1.61 -4.36 21.14
N HIS A 368 -2.41 -3.37 21.56
CA HIS A 368 -3.26 -2.58 20.67
C HIS A 368 -2.43 -1.61 19.83
N HIS A 369 -1.56 -0.81 20.46
CA HIS A 369 -0.57 0.01 19.78
C HIS A 369 0.62 0.36 20.67
N VAL A 370 1.71 0.74 20.02
CA VAL A 370 2.90 1.31 20.68
C VAL A 370 3.30 2.57 19.92
N LEU A 371 3.40 3.69 20.62
CA LEU A 371 4.08 4.88 20.14
C LEU A 371 5.46 4.99 20.80
N VAL A 372 6.49 5.25 20.02
CA VAL A 372 7.86 5.45 20.51
C VAL A 372 8.25 6.89 20.24
N PHE A 373 8.66 7.60 21.27
CA PHE A 373 9.09 9.01 21.21
C PHE A 373 10.59 9.10 21.49
N ALA A 374 11.31 9.90 20.73
CA ALA A 374 12.67 10.30 21.05
C ALA A 374 12.61 11.53 21.95
N VAL A 375 12.88 11.37 23.25
CA VAL A 375 12.78 12.44 24.25
C VAL A 375 14.16 12.72 24.86
N PRO A 376 14.44 13.94 25.34
CA PRO A 376 15.69 14.22 26.05
C PRO A 376 15.88 13.25 27.24
N LYS A 377 17.10 12.80 27.48
CA LYS A 377 17.46 11.86 28.56
C LYS A 377 16.89 12.30 29.92
N GLY A 378 16.21 11.39 30.59
CA GLY A 378 15.58 11.64 31.88
C GLY A 378 14.30 12.49 31.84
N SER A 379 13.85 12.91 30.66
CA SER A 379 12.58 13.65 30.49
C SER A 379 11.38 12.74 30.75
N ARG A 380 10.36 13.28 31.44
CA ARG A 380 9.06 12.60 31.56
C ARG A 380 8.24 12.61 30.27
N GLY A 381 8.69 13.37 29.23
CA GLY A 381 8.07 13.42 27.92
C GLY A 381 6.63 13.96 27.91
N ALA A 382 6.23 14.75 28.90
CA ALA A 382 4.91 15.36 28.92
C ALA A 382 4.71 16.22 27.66
N GLY A 383 3.60 15.98 26.92
CA GLY A 383 3.30 16.69 25.68
C GLY A 383 4.09 16.21 24.45
N ALA A 384 4.85 15.12 24.54
CA ALA A 384 5.58 14.57 23.40
C ALA A 384 4.62 14.13 22.27
N GLU A 385 3.41 13.70 22.61
CA GLU A 385 2.37 13.30 21.68
C GLU A 385 2.02 14.42 20.67
N ALA A 386 1.95 15.66 21.13
CA ALA A 386 1.66 16.81 20.27
C ALA A 386 2.83 17.19 19.34
N GLN A 387 4.06 16.76 19.66
CA GLN A 387 5.24 17.01 18.85
C GLN A 387 5.46 15.94 17.77
N GLY A 388 4.76 14.80 17.85
CA GLY A 388 4.88 13.67 16.95
C GLY A 388 5.69 12.51 17.54
N PHE A 389 5.58 11.35 16.94
CA PHE A 389 6.27 10.13 17.36
C PHE A 389 7.50 9.84 16.50
N PHE A 390 8.45 9.09 17.06
CA PHE A 390 9.62 8.60 16.34
C PHE A 390 9.29 7.34 15.55
N ALA A 391 8.63 6.36 16.19
CA ALA A 391 8.14 5.13 15.56
C ALA A 391 6.77 4.74 16.13
N ALA A 392 6.03 3.94 15.39
CA ALA A 392 4.72 3.42 15.82
C ALA A 392 4.56 1.94 15.45
N TYR A 393 3.85 1.22 16.30
CA TYR A 393 3.27 -0.09 16.01
C TYR A 393 1.75 0.02 16.13
N VAL A 394 1.08 -0.42 15.09
CA VAL A 394 -0.36 -0.70 15.12
C VAL A 394 -0.59 -2.02 14.37
N PRO A 395 -1.65 -2.79 14.64
CA PRO A 395 -1.94 -4.02 13.91
C PRO A 395 -1.88 -3.81 12.40
N GLY A 396 -0.98 -4.56 11.72
CA GLY A 396 -0.75 -4.44 10.28
C GLY A 396 0.18 -3.31 9.83
N ASN A 397 0.77 -2.52 10.74
CA ASN A 397 1.79 -1.52 10.42
C ASN A 397 2.79 -1.40 11.57
N ASN A 398 3.91 -2.11 11.47
CA ASN A 398 4.94 -2.20 12.51
C ASN A 398 6.35 -1.80 12.05
N SER A 399 6.55 -1.62 10.76
CA SER A 399 7.84 -1.26 10.17
C SER A 399 7.73 -0.06 9.25
N LEU A 400 8.76 0.77 9.27
CA LEU A 400 8.95 1.91 8.37
C LEU A 400 10.32 1.76 7.71
N VAL A 401 10.36 1.79 6.38
CA VAL A 401 11.60 1.80 5.60
C VAL A 401 11.54 2.98 4.66
N TYR A 402 12.46 3.92 4.82
CA TYR A 402 12.58 5.07 3.94
C TYR A 402 13.49 4.77 2.75
N PRO A 403 13.23 5.36 1.59
CA PRO A 403 14.12 5.26 0.43
C PRO A 403 15.53 5.79 0.77
N GLU A 404 16.52 5.41 -0.04
CA GLU A 404 17.88 5.96 0.07
C GLU A 404 17.86 7.49 -0.02
N GLY A 405 18.64 8.14 0.83
CA GLY A 405 18.67 9.60 0.97
C GLY A 405 17.60 10.19 1.88
N TYR A 406 16.73 9.37 2.49
CA TYR A 406 15.74 9.78 3.48
C TYR A 406 16.01 9.12 4.82
N ALA A 407 15.97 9.86 5.91
CA ALA A 407 16.06 9.30 7.24
C ALA A 407 15.41 10.19 8.30
N LYS A 408 15.04 9.59 9.41
CA LYS A 408 14.55 10.28 10.60
C LYS A 408 15.71 10.49 11.58
N ARG A 409 15.82 11.68 12.13
CA ARG A 409 16.87 12.00 13.09
C ARG A 409 16.52 11.45 14.49
N LEU A 410 17.41 10.67 15.08
CA LEU A 410 17.43 10.34 16.49
C LEU A 410 18.46 11.26 17.16
N PRO A 411 18.03 12.29 17.92
CA PRO A 411 18.95 13.25 18.52
C PRO A 411 19.88 12.59 19.54
N LYS A 412 21.11 13.06 19.62
CA LYS A 412 22.05 12.68 20.70
C LYS A 412 21.42 12.93 22.08
N GLY A 413 21.76 12.09 23.05
CA GLY A 413 21.25 12.21 24.41
C GLY A 413 19.74 12.02 24.52
N SER A 414 19.14 11.24 23.61
CA SER A 414 17.72 10.87 23.67
C SER A 414 17.52 9.55 24.38
N ASP A 415 16.40 9.45 25.11
CA ASP A 415 15.79 8.18 25.49
C ASP A 415 14.69 7.84 24.47
N LEU A 416 14.48 6.55 24.22
CA LEU A 416 13.29 6.05 23.52
C LEU A 416 12.22 5.75 24.54
N ARG A 417 11.16 6.58 24.55
CA ARG A 417 10.02 6.39 25.43
C ARG A 417 8.95 5.62 24.68
N PHE A 418 8.64 4.42 25.17
CA PHE A 418 7.56 3.57 24.71
C PHE A 418 6.28 3.94 25.47
N GLN A 419 5.22 4.28 24.75
CA GLN A 419 3.87 4.38 25.27
C GLN A 419 3.08 3.20 24.69
N ILE A 420 2.69 2.27 25.55
CA ILE A 420 2.11 1.00 25.14
C ILE A 420 0.67 0.92 25.65
N HIS A 421 -0.26 0.61 24.75
CA HIS A 421 -1.64 0.32 25.06
C HIS A 421 -1.93 -1.18 24.91
N TYR A 422 -2.43 -1.78 25.99
CA TYR A 422 -2.80 -3.20 26.01
C TYR A 422 -4.31 -3.38 26.04
N THR A 423 -4.77 -4.41 25.31
CA THR A 423 -6.17 -4.87 25.33
C THR A 423 -6.18 -6.33 25.78
N PRO A 424 -6.58 -6.63 27.04
CA PRO A 424 -6.74 -8.00 27.53
C PRO A 424 -7.66 -8.84 26.64
N ASN A 425 -7.33 -10.12 26.44
CA ASN A 425 -8.01 -11.03 25.53
C ASN A 425 -8.55 -12.31 26.19
N GLY A 426 -8.66 -12.35 27.51
CA GLY A 426 -9.10 -13.52 28.30
C GLY A 426 -7.95 -14.37 28.86
N THR A 427 -6.70 -14.08 28.46
CA THR A 427 -5.51 -14.84 28.92
C THR A 427 -4.46 -13.89 29.47
N ALA A 428 -4.02 -14.13 30.72
CA ALA A 428 -2.92 -13.37 31.28
C ALA A 428 -1.60 -13.73 30.58
N THR A 429 -0.81 -12.72 30.22
CA THR A 429 0.46 -12.89 29.53
C THR A 429 1.48 -11.83 29.96
N THR A 430 2.64 -11.81 29.34
CA THR A 430 3.66 -10.77 29.53
C THR A 430 4.14 -10.26 28.18
N ASP A 431 4.38 -8.95 28.09
CA ASP A 431 4.99 -8.35 26.91
C ASP A 431 6.30 -7.66 27.26
N GLN A 432 7.27 -7.80 26.36
CA GLN A 432 8.56 -7.11 26.45
C GLN A 432 8.90 -6.52 25.07
N THR A 433 8.15 -5.49 24.70
CA THR A 433 8.28 -4.79 23.42
C THR A 433 9.70 -4.30 23.16
N LYS A 434 10.14 -4.40 21.92
CA LYS A 434 11.42 -3.87 21.44
C LYS A 434 11.31 -3.11 20.12
N ILE A 435 12.31 -2.30 19.80
CA ILE A 435 12.47 -1.63 18.53
C ILE A 435 13.83 -1.95 17.92
N GLY A 436 13.86 -2.24 16.62
CA GLY A 436 15.07 -2.35 15.82
C GLY A 436 15.24 -1.12 14.95
N LEU A 437 16.47 -0.65 14.80
CA LEU A 437 16.85 0.51 14.00
C LEU A 437 17.91 0.13 12.97
N VAL A 438 17.74 0.59 11.73
CA VAL A 438 18.78 0.53 10.69
C VAL A 438 19.21 1.96 10.39
N PHE A 439 20.51 2.22 10.49
CA PHE A 439 21.06 3.55 10.26
C PHE A 439 21.31 3.82 8.77
N ALA A 440 21.13 5.05 8.36
CA ALA A 440 21.56 5.52 7.06
C ALA A 440 23.09 5.45 6.96
N LYS A 441 23.61 4.92 5.86
CA LYS A 441 25.06 4.80 5.62
C LYS A 441 25.75 6.16 5.46
N GLU A 442 25.00 7.13 4.94
CA GLU A 442 25.46 8.49 4.71
C GLU A 442 24.44 9.48 5.28
N LYS A 443 24.85 10.74 5.45
CA LYS A 443 23.96 11.82 5.86
C LYS A 443 22.83 11.94 4.83
N PRO A 444 21.54 11.83 5.23
CA PRO A 444 20.45 11.85 4.27
C PRO A 444 20.29 13.24 3.62
N ARG A 445 19.79 13.25 2.39
CA ARG A 445 19.39 14.49 1.69
C ARG A 445 18.11 15.09 2.26
N TYR A 446 17.25 14.23 2.80
CA TYR A 446 15.95 14.62 3.34
C TYR A 446 15.76 14.09 4.76
N GLU A 447 15.41 14.99 5.67
CA GLU A 447 15.03 14.66 7.04
C GLU A 447 13.53 14.39 7.10
N VAL A 448 13.15 13.20 7.51
CA VAL A 448 11.75 12.83 7.78
C VAL A 448 11.38 13.25 9.19
N ARG A 449 10.24 13.90 9.32
CA ARG A 449 9.68 14.42 10.57
C ARG A 449 8.23 14.01 10.72
N VAL A 450 7.76 13.97 11.96
CA VAL A 450 6.33 13.84 12.30
C VAL A 450 5.93 15.03 13.15
N THR A 451 4.76 15.57 12.89
CA THR A 451 4.10 16.59 13.74
C THR A 451 2.64 16.24 13.92
N ALA A 452 1.98 16.82 14.91
CA ALA A 452 0.54 16.69 15.08
C ALA A 452 -0.17 18.01 14.82
N VAL A 453 -1.25 17.96 14.06
CA VAL A 453 -2.26 19.01 14.04
C VAL A 453 -3.25 18.68 15.15
N SER A 454 -3.33 19.49 16.20
CA SER A 454 -4.09 19.17 17.41
C SER A 454 -4.88 20.37 17.96
N ASN A 455 -5.84 20.07 18.80
CA ASN A 455 -6.54 21.06 19.62
C ASN A 455 -6.70 20.47 21.03
N PRO A 456 -5.80 20.76 21.97
CA PRO A 456 -5.84 20.18 23.32
C PRO A 456 -6.89 20.83 24.25
N THR A 457 -7.59 21.87 23.81
CA THR A 457 -8.55 22.63 24.62
C THR A 457 -10.00 22.29 24.32
N PHE A 458 -10.26 21.28 23.50
CA PHE A 458 -11.61 20.88 23.14
C PHE A 458 -12.41 20.35 24.33
N THR A 459 -13.73 20.43 24.20
CA THR A 459 -14.69 19.84 25.12
C THR A 459 -15.80 19.18 24.33
N ILE A 460 -16.04 17.89 24.57
CA ILE A 460 -17.14 17.13 23.95
C ILE A 460 -18.28 17.08 24.96
N PRO A 461 -19.46 17.67 24.67
CA PRO A 461 -20.58 17.65 25.58
C PRO A 461 -21.11 16.24 25.87
N ALA A 462 -21.72 16.06 27.04
CA ALA A 462 -22.46 14.84 27.32
C ALA A 462 -23.57 14.60 26.27
N GLY A 463 -23.76 13.35 25.87
CA GLY A 463 -24.78 12.92 24.91
C GLY A 463 -24.60 13.39 23.46
N ALA A 464 -23.53 14.09 23.13
CA ALA A 464 -23.30 14.59 21.77
C ALA A 464 -22.96 13.42 20.82
N ASP A 465 -23.74 13.23 19.76
CA ASP A 465 -23.61 12.11 18.81
C ASP A 465 -22.77 12.43 17.56
N ASN A 466 -22.42 13.71 17.33
CA ASN A 466 -21.60 14.14 16.18
C ASN A 466 -20.85 15.46 16.47
N HIS A 467 -20.12 15.50 17.59
CA HIS A 467 -19.38 16.69 17.99
C HIS A 467 -18.14 16.92 17.15
N LYS A 468 -18.08 18.07 16.48
CA LYS A 468 -16.96 18.44 15.60
C LYS A 468 -15.90 19.23 16.39
N VAL A 469 -14.64 18.80 16.25
CA VAL A 469 -13.46 19.52 16.76
C VAL A 469 -12.52 19.82 15.60
N VAL A 470 -11.94 21.03 15.60
CA VAL A 470 -10.99 21.46 14.57
C VAL A 470 -9.68 21.89 15.22
N GLY A 471 -8.59 21.39 14.66
CA GLY A 471 -7.22 21.85 14.91
C GLY A 471 -6.60 22.37 13.63
N SER A 472 -5.62 23.28 13.71
CA SER A 472 -4.96 23.79 12.54
C SER A 472 -3.52 24.24 12.81
N ILE A 473 -2.69 24.12 11.77
CA ILE A 473 -1.42 24.84 11.63
C ILE A 473 -1.67 25.89 10.54
N PRO A 474 -1.88 27.16 10.92
CA PRO A 474 -2.34 28.18 9.98
C PRO A 474 -1.29 28.57 8.94
N PHE A 475 -0.01 28.37 9.24
CA PHE A 475 1.09 28.78 8.37
C PHE A 475 2.30 27.86 8.53
N ILE A 476 2.77 27.29 7.41
CA ILE A 476 3.98 26.47 7.34
C ILE A 476 5.10 27.32 6.73
N PRO A 477 6.19 27.61 7.47
CA PRO A 477 7.20 28.59 7.05
C PRO A 477 8.25 28.05 6.05
N PHE A 478 8.11 26.80 5.62
CA PHE A 478 9.04 26.10 4.71
C PHE A 478 8.29 25.27 3.68
N GLU A 479 8.97 24.84 2.63
CA GLU A 479 8.46 23.82 1.73
C GLU A 479 8.63 22.45 2.35
N ALA A 480 7.60 21.60 2.25
CA ALA A 480 7.61 20.22 2.72
C ALA A 480 6.92 19.32 1.72
N ARG A 481 7.07 18.01 1.92
CA ARG A 481 6.28 17.01 1.22
C ARG A 481 5.74 16.00 2.22
N VAL A 482 4.42 15.81 2.21
CA VAL A 482 3.75 14.87 3.10
C VAL A 482 3.90 13.46 2.54
N LEU A 483 4.36 12.55 3.40
CA LEU A 483 4.53 11.12 3.12
C LEU A 483 3.34 10.31 3.59
N ALA A 484 2.81 10.64 4.79
CA ALA A 484 1.72 9.88 5.39
C ALA A 484 0.90 10.74 6.37
N LEU A 485 -0.33 10.30 6.59
CA LEU A 485 -1.26 10.84 7.57
C LEU A 485 -1.70 9.74 8.53
N PHE A 486 -1.86 10.08 9.79
CA PHE A 486 -2.23 9.13 10.83
C PHE A 486 -3.21 9.79 11.83
N PRO A 487 -4.54 9.66 11.60
CA PRO A 487 -5.55 10.16 12.53
C PRO A 487 -5.54 9.35 13.82
N HIS A 488 -5.59 10.04 14.97
CA HIS A 488 -5.66 9.42 16.28
C HIS A 488 -6.75 10.07 17.13
N ALA A 489 -7.62 9.25 17.66
CA ALA A 489 -8.64 9.53 18.66
C ALA A 489 -8.81 8.29 19.54
N HIS A 490 -9.54 8.41 20.64
CA HIS A 490 -9.90 7.28 21.48
C HIS A 490 -11.26 6.68 21.07
N VAL A 491 -11.96 6.05 22.02
CA VAL A 491 -13.17 5.25 21.79
C VAL A 491 -14.40 6.03 21.28
N ARG A 492 -14.38 7.36 21.36
CA ARG A 492 -15.46 8.21 20.84
C ARG A 492 -15.18 8.76 19.46
N GLY A 493 -13.98 8.53 18.91
CA GLY A 493 -13.64 8.92 17.55
C GLY A 493 -14.61 8.31 16.53
N LYS A 494 -15.21 9.18 15.68
CA LYS A 494 -16.24 8.80 14.69
C LYS A 494 -15.76 8.98 13.25
N ALA A 495 -15.11 10.10 12.97
CA ALA A 495 -14.59 10.43 11.64
C ALA A 495 -13.41 11.39 11.73
N ALA A 496 -12.62 11.46 10.67
CA ALA A 496 -11.47 12.36 10.58
C ALA A 496 -11.30 12.92 9.16
N LYS A 497 -10.75 14.14 9.05
CA LYS A 497 -10.45 14.78 7.78
C LYS A 497 -9.21 15.65 7.86
N TYR A 498 -8.34 15.54 6.86
CA TYR A 498 -7.19 16.42 6.66
C TYR A 498 -7.38 17.27 5.43
N GLU A 499 -7.11 18.55 5.56
CA GLU A 499 -7.20 19.52 4.47
C GLU A 499 -5.96 20.42 4.47
N MET A 500 -5.48 20.74 3.27
CA MET A 500 -4.44 21.73 3.04
C MET A 500 -5.07 23.00 2.48
N LYS A 501 -4.78 24.14 3.10
CA LYS A 501 -5.19 25.45 2.61
C LYS A 501 -3.99 26.14 1.95
N SER A 502 -4.06 26.39 0.66
CA SER A 502 -3.05 27.10 -0.11
C SER A 502 -3.13 28.61 0.10
N LEU A 503 -2.07 29.35 -0.31
CA LEU A 503 -2.02 30.83 -0.20
C LEU A 503 -3.10 31.54 -1.00
N ASP A 504 -3.55 30.96 -2.10
CA ASP A 504 -4.68 31.46 -2.92
C ASP A 504 -6.05 31.23 -2.29
N GLY A 505 -6.07 30.65 -1.08
CA GLY A 505 -7.31 30.36 -0.33
C GLY A 505 -7.97 29.03 -0.72
N LYS A 506 -7.48 28.32 -1.74
CA LYS A 506 -8.00 27.01 -2.14
C LYS A 506 -7.75 25.97 -1.05
N THR A 507 -8.77 25.17 -0.75
CA THR A 507 -8.68 24.05 0.18
C THR A 507 -8.69 22.73 -0.60
N THR A 508 -7.72 21.87 -0.31
CA THR A 508 -7.58 20.53 -0.91
C THR A 508 -7.69 19.49 0.19
N THR A 509 -8.62 18.54 0.04
CA THR A 509 -8.69 17.38 0.95
C THR A 509 -7.54 16.44 0.67
N LEU A 510 -6.77 16.10 1.71
CA LEU A 510 -5.65 15.17 1.66
C LEU A 510 -6.08 13.75 2.07
N LEU A 511 -6.97 13.64 3.06
CA LEU A 511 -7.52 12.38 3.56
C LEU A 511 -8.89 12.66 4.17
N GLU A 512 -9.84 11.79 3.91
CA GLU A 512 -11.11 11.71 4.61
C GLU A 512 -11.33 10.28 5.11
N VAL A 513 -11.64 10.14 6.40
CA VAL A 513 -11.94 8.87 7.07
C VAL A 513 -13.35 9.00 7.64
N PRO A 514 -14.38 8.64 6.86
CA PRO A 514 -15.78 8.83 7.27
C PRO A 514 -16.25 7.91 8.39
N GLN A 515 -15.51 6.81 8.60
CA GLN A 515 -15.78 5.84 9.67
C GLN A 515 -14.45 5.51 10.36
N TYR A 516 -14.11 6.28 11.40
CA TYR A 516 -12.93 5.99 12.22
C TYR A 516 -13.25 4.80 13.14
N ASP A 517 -12.32 3.86 13.24
CA ASP A 517 -12.40 2.74 14.16
C ASP A 517 -11.19 2.76 15.10
N PHE A 518 -11.44 2.91 16.38
CA PHE A 518 -10.41 2.94 17.42
C PHE A 518 -9.49 1.71 17.40
N ASN A 519 -10.01 0.54 17.03
CA ASN A 519 -9.23 -0.70 16.94
C ASN A 519 -8.22 -0.69 15.79
N TRP A 520 -8.39 0.20 14.81
CA TRP A 520 -7.58 0.27 13.60
C TRP A 520 -7.05 1.69 13.38
N GLN A 521 -6.02 2.05 14.13
CA GLN A 521 -5.36 3.36 14.00
C GLN A 521 -4.37 3.33 12.83
N LEU A 522 -4.90 3.40 11.61
CA LEU A 522 -4.12 3.20 10.40
C LEU A 522 -3.29 4.43 10.02
N GLN A 523 -2.09 4.18 9.53
CA GLN A 523 -1.30 5.16 8.79
C GLN A 523 -1.67 5.07 7.30
N TYR A 524 -1.98 6.21 6.69
CA TYR A 524 -2.30 6.36 5.27
C TYR A 524 -1.08 6.93 4.54
N ARG A 525 -0.34 6.09 3.81
CA ARG A 525 0.91 6.48 3.13
C ARG A 525 0.63 6.82 1.68
N PHE A 526 0.97 8.03 1.26
CA PHE A 526 0.84 8.44 -0.12
C PHE A 526 1.78 7.63 -1.04
N ALA A 527 1.28 7.25 -2.22
CA ALA A 527 2.09 6.64 -3.28
C ALA A 527 3.12 7.64 -3.82
N GLU A 528 2.69 8.90 -3.95
CA GLU A 528 3.54 10.03 -4.31
C GLU A 528 3.48 11.09 -3.21
N PRO A 529 4.62 11.59 -2.71
CA PRO A 529 4.64 12.58 -1.64
C PRO A 529 3.92 13.88 -2.05
N VAL A 530 2.95 14.32 -1.24
CA VAL A 530 2.12 15.50 -1.53
C VAL A 530 2.89 16.77 -1.24
N PRO A 531 3.08 17.67 -2.23
CA PRO A 531 3.77 18.94 -2.02
C PRO A 531 2.94 19.88 -1.12
N VAL A 532 3.61 20.48 -0.13
CA VAL A 532 3.08 21.52 0.74
C VAL A 532 3.93 22.77 0.55
N PRO A 533 3.49 23.72 -0.27
CA PRO A 533 4.21 24.97 -0.50
C PRO A 533 4.36 25.78 0.79
N ARG A 534 5.47 26.53 0.89
CA ARG A 534 5.65 27.52 1.97
C ARG A 534 4.45 28.45 2.03
N GLY A 535 3.96 28.72 3.23
CA GLY A 535 2.79 29.57 3.47
C GLY A 535 1.45 28.84 3.48
N SER A 536 1.43 27.56 3.09
CA SER A 536 0.22 26.72 3.23
C SER A 536 -0.15 26.52 4.69
N GLY A 537 -1.43 26.25 4.94
CA GLY A 537 -1.93 25.80 6.25
C GLY A 537 -2.41 24.35 6.18
N LEU A 538 -2.40 23.65 7.32
CA LEU A 538 -3.02 22.34 7.50
C LEU A 538 -4.18 22.44 8.49
N ILE A 539 -5.28 21.77 8.15
CA ILE A 539 -6.48 21.68 8.98
C ILE A 539 -6.75 20.20 9.23
N TYR A 540 -6.95 19.86 10.48
CA TYR A 540 -7.44 18.54 10.88
C TYR A 540 -8.77 18.69 11.57
N THR A 541 -9.77 17.96 11.12
CA THR A 541 -11.10 17.92 11.70
C THR A 541 -11.38 16.51 12.18
N ALA A 542 -11.81 16.37 13.43
CA ALA A 542 -12.29 15.12 14.00
C ALA A 542 -13.74 15.26 14.44
N TRP A 543 -14.51 14.18 14.34
CA TRP A 543 -15.87 14.08 14.86
C TRP A 543 -15.91 12.99 15.92
N TYR A 544 -16.70 13.22 16.95
CA TYR A 544 -16.82 12.35 18.12
C TYR A 544 -18.28 11.99 18.40
N ASP A 545 -18.49 10.76 18.84
CA ASP A 545 -19.78 10.27 19.32
C ASP A 545 -19.68 9.95 20.82
N ASN A 546 -20.15 10.89 21.66
CA ASN A 546 -20.26 10.76 23.11
C ASN A 546 -21.69 10.41 23.54
N SER A 547 -22.51 9.85 22.65
CA SER A 547 -23.89 9.45 22.96
C SER A 547 -23.98 8.03 23.52
N ASP A 548 -25.17 7.67 23.96
CA ASP A 548 -25.55 6.31 24.38
C ASP A 548 -25.65 5.32 23.22
N LYS A 549 -25.65 5.81 21.96
CA LYS A 549 -25.64 4.97 20.74
C LYS A 549 -24.26 4.43 20.42
N ASN A 550 -23.20 5.01 20.97
CA ASN A 550 -21.85 4.49 20.81
C ASN A 550 -21.58 3.39 21.85
N PRO A 551 -21.53 2.11 21.45
CA PRO A 551 -21.36 0.99 22.39
C PRO A 551 -19.97 0.97 23.06
N ALA A 552 -18.99 1.70 22.52
CA ALA A 552 -17.64 1.82 23.10
C ALA A 552 -17.53 2.99 24.10
N ASN A 553 -18.55 3.84 24.20
CA ASN A 553 -18.53 4.98 25.11
C ASN A 553 -18.72 4.52 26.57
N PRO A 554 -17.73 4.73 27.46
CA PRO A 554 -17.84 4.24 28.84
C PRO A 554 -18.86 5.01 29.68
N ASP A 555 -19.17 6.28 29.38
CA ASP A 555 -20.13 7.09 30.13
C ASP A 555 -20.64 8.26 29.26
N PRO A 556 -21.83 8.14 28.63
CA PRO A 556 -22.40 9.19 27.81
C PRO A 556 -22.92 10.40 28.61
N SER A 557 -23.08 10.28 29.92
CA SER A 557 -23.55 11.38 30.81
C SER A 557 -22.47 12.40 31.13
N LYS A 558 -21.18 12.09 30.82
CA LYS A 558 -20.05 12.96 31.13
C LYS A 558 -19.62 13.81 29.97
N THR A 559 -19.26 15.04 30.26
CA THR A 559 -18.49 15.90 29.38
C THR A 559 -17.04 15.41 29.34
N VAL A 560 -16.48 15.23 28.12
CA VAL A 560 -15.15 14.69 27.91
C VAL A 560 -14.18 15.78 27.44
N ARG A 561 -12.95 15.71 27.92
CA ARG A 561 -11.85 16.62 27.60
C ARG A 561 -10.62 15.87 27.15
N TRP A 562 -9.60 16.62 26.74
CA TRP A 562 -8.29 16.08 26.47
C TRP A 562 -7.73 15.33 27.69
N GLY A 563 -7.26 14.11 27.43
CA GLY A 563 -6.58 13.29 28.43
C GLY A 563 -5.93 12.05 27.83
N PRO A 564 -4.96 11.47 28.55
CA PRO A 564 -4.15 10.38 28.01
C PRO A 564 -4.78 8.99 28.12
N GLN A 565 -5.92 8.85 28.79
CA GLN A 565 -6.53 7.54 29.00
C GLN A 565 -7.60 7.25 27.96
N THR A 566 -7.89 5.97 27.71
CA THR A 566 -8.90 5.52 26.73
C THR A 566 -10.30 6.10 27.01
N PHE A 567 -10.64 6.33 28.27
CA PHE A 567 -11.91 6.96 28.69
C PHE A 567 -11.91 8.49 28.59
N ASP A 568 -10.76 9.14 28.45
CA ASP A 568 -10.63 10.52 28.01
C ASP A 568 -10.71 10.58 26.48
N GLU A 569 -10.35 11.70 25.85
CA GLU A 569 -10.22 11.78 24.41
C GLU A 569 -8.97 12.57 23.98
N MET A 570 -8.47 12.24 22.79
CA MET A 570 -7.43 12.98 22.10
C MET A 570 -7.91 13.42 20.70
N MET A 571 -7.35 14.53 20.24
CA MET A 571 -7.52 15.02 18.88
C MET A 571 -6.15 15.26 18.29
N LEU A 572 -5.59 14.24 17.63
CA LEU A 572 -4.25 14.28 17.04
C LEU A 572 -4.29 13.85 15.57
N GLY A 573 -4.07 14.80 14.71
CA GLY A 573 -3.86 14.55 13.28
C GLY A 573 -2.36 14.49 12.99
N TYR A 574 -1.72 13.33 13.10
CA TYR A 574 -0.31 13.19 12.79
C TYR A 574 -0.05 13.31 11.28
N VAL A 575 1.01 14.03 10.95
CA VAL A 575 1.49 14.26 9.59
C VAL A 575 2.96 13.88 9.53
N GLU A 576 3.30 12.88 8.76
CA GLU A 576 4.67 12.52 8.44
C GLU A 576 5.08 13.22 7.13
N PHE A 577 6.17 13.95 7.16
CA PHE A 577 6.65 14.76 6.05
C PHE A 577 8.17 14.81 6.02
N TYR A 578 8.72 15.25 4.90
CA TYR A 578 10.16 15.50 4.82
C TYR A 578 10.50 16.91 4.36
N VAL A 579 11.67 17.33 4.77
CA VAL A 579 12.31 18.60 4.38
C VAL A 579 13.75 18.35 3.95
N PRO A 580 14.38 19.23 3.13
CA PRO A 580 15.80 19.12 2.85
C PRO A 580 16.64 19.17 4.14
N THR A 581 17.62 18.30 4.26
CA THR A 581 18.54 18.29 5.40
C THR A 581 19.48 19.49 5.32
N LYS A 582 19.63 20.23 6.41
CA LYS A 582 20.55 21.38 6.43
C LYS A 582 21.98 20.94 6.10
N GLY A 583 22.59 21.56 5.08
CA GLY A 583 23.95 21.28 4.65
C GLY A 583 24.15 19.96 3.89
N ALA A 584 23.08 19.33 3.39
CA ALA A 584 23.19 18.31 2.36
C ALA A 584 23.43 19.00 1.00
N LYS A 585 24.44 18.52 0.25
CA LYS A 585 24.73 18.97 -1.13
C LYS A 585 23.88 18.21 -2.14
#